data_777c0fc08f7226ba10eeaf7f39e65610
#
_entry.id   777c0fc08f7226ba10eeaf7f39e65610
#
_cell.length_a   1.000
_cell.length_b   1.000
_cell.length_c   1.000
_cell.angle_alpha   90.00
_cell.angle_beta   90.00
_cell.angle_gamma   90.00
#
_symmetry.space_group_name_H-M   'P 1'
#
loop_
_entity.id
_entity.type
_entity.pdbx_description
1 polymer ?
#
loop_
_entity_poly.entity_id
_entity_poly.type
_entity_poly.pdbx_seq_one_letter_code
_entity_poly.pdbx_strand_id
1 'polypeptide(L)'
;MVVITVIAALVFIYLFLCYYLAGTIIHLNRQPVPKNPKDYGMVFENVEFRSSDGVNIKGWLIPGSLHKLIIMTHVGGLTKYGSTVSYRNLTKLYNKEIEFLNTAKHLHNEGYGVLMFDFRNHGESGPDPNKAIAGVGLEEYKDVVAAMNYINTRDDLKDAPAGFASFCMGANSTIIAMSKQPEAFTNVKCLFAVQPISMEVFVRTYAAKMFTRPVVKILLPMIKKFIVWRGGHPLDKMSPGEYAKDIKVPTMYVQARHDPWTELSDIQGFYNNTPDNPKEFFWIEDTTHRFESYNYFEKKPVVMLDWLKRWV
;
A
#
# COMPACT_ATOMS: atom_id res chain seq x y z
N MET A 1 -19.86 46.84 -8.30
CA MET A 1 -18.42 46.45 -8.28
C MET A 1 -18.05 45.63 -7.06
N VAL A 2 -18.21 46.11 -5.83
CA VAL A 2 -17.78 45.40 -4.61
C VAL A 2 -18.32 43.95 -4.52
N VAL A 3 -19.61 43.73 -4.77
CA VAL A 3 -20.22 42.37 -4.70
C VAL A 3 -19.59 41.42 -5.72
N ILE A 4 -19.34 41.86 -6.94
CA ILE A 4 -18.70 41.02 -7.99
C ILE A 4 -17.28 40.68 -7.58
N THR A 5 -16.53 41.65 -7.03
CA THR A 5 -15.15 41.41 -6.54
C THR A 5 -15.11 40.40 -5.41
N VAL A 6 -16.05 40.50 -4.46
CA VAL A 6 -16.16 39.52 -3.34
C VAL A 6 -16.48 38.12 -3.85
N ILE A 7 -17.45 38.02 -4.77
CA ILE A 7 -17.79 36.71 -5.36
C ILE A 7 -16.58 36.11 -6.10
N ALA A 8 -15.90 36.90 -6.91
CA ALA A 8 -14.72 36.47 -7.65
C ALA A 8 -13.60 35.99 -6.69
N ALA A 9 -13.37 36.70 -5.60
CA ALA A 9 -12.40 36.31 -4.58
C ALA A 9 -12.78 34.98 -3.90
N LEU A 10 -14.03 34.77 -3.55
CA LEU A 10 -14.52 33.53 -2.95
C LEU A 10 -14.39 32.34 -3.90
N VAL A 11 -14.72 32.54 -5.19
CA VAL A 11 -14.54 31.48 -6.21
C VAL A 11 -13.06 31.16 -6.39
N PHE A 12 -12.19 32.16 -6.41
CA PHE A 12 -10.75 31.94 -6.51
C PHE A 12 -10.22 31.13 -5.31
N ILE A 13 -10.59 31.50 -4.10
CA ILE A 13 -10.20 30.80 -2.88
C ILE A 13 -10.68 29.33 -2.92
N TYR A 14 -11.92 29.11 -3.32
CA TYR A 14 -12.49 27.77 -3.47
C TYR A 14 -11.68 26.91 -4.47
N LEU A 15 -11.42 27.44 -5.67
CA LEU A 15 -10.66 26.72 -6.71
C LEU A 15 -9.22 26.47 -6.28
N PHE A 16 -8.56 27.47 -5.68
CA PHE A 16 -7.20 27.33 -5.16
C PHE A 16 -7.12 26.26 -4.07
N LEU A 17 -8.06 26.24 -3.11
CA LEU A 17 -8.13 25.22 -2.06
C LEU A 17 -8.30 23.82 -2.66
N CYS A 18 -9.24 23.65 -3.59
CA CYS A 18 -9.45 22.36 -4.26
C CYS A 18 -8.21 21.91 -5.05
N TYR A 19 -7.54 22.82 -5.75
CA TYR A 19 -6.30 22.54 -6.48
C TYR A 19 -5.17 22.11 -5.53
N TYR A 20 -5.01 22.81 -4.41
CA TYR A 20 -4.01 22.49 -3.39
C TYR A 20 -4.26 21.11 -2.77
N LEU A 21 -5.51 20.85 -2.33
CA LEU A 21 -5.90 19.56 -1.76
C LEU A 21 -5.73 18.40 -2.75
N ALA A 22 -6.07 18.59 -4.02
CA ALA A 22 -5.81 17.62 -5.07
C ALA A 22 -4.31 17.26 -5.14
N GLY A 23 -3.44 18.26 -5.04
CA GLY A 23 -1.99 18.04 -5.00
C GLY A 23 -1.52 17.20 -3.83
N THR A 24 -2.05 17.44 -2.64
CA THR A 24 -1.65 16.67 -1.44
C THR A 24 -2.09 15.20 -1.49
N ILE A 25 -3.12 14.88 -2.27
CA ILE A 25 -3.61 13.51 -2.45
C ILE A 25 -2.70 12.71 -3.41
N ILE A 26 -2.26 13.33 -4.51
CA ILE A 26 -1.54 12.63 -5.57
C ILE A 26 -0.02 12.74 -5.47
N HIS A 27 0.52 13.71 -4.73
CA HIS A 27 1.96 13.86 -4.52
C HIS A 27 2.29 13.52 -3.06
N LEU A 28 2.76 12.30 -2.86
CA LEU A 28 3.20 11.86 -1.54
C LEU A 28 4.62 12.37 -1.25
N ASN A 29 4.85 12.81 -0.03
CA ASN A 29 6.19 13.19 0.41
C ASN A 29 7.06 11.95 0.56
N ARG A 30 8.21 11.94 -0.10
CA ARG A 30 9.20 10.87 0.03
C ARG A 30 9.78 10.89 1.45
N GLN A 31 9.68 9.74 2.13
CA GLN A 31 10.25 9.56 3.46
C GLN A 31 11.64 8.92 3.39
N PRO A 32 12.53 9.21 4.36
CA PRO A 32 13.82 8.55 4.46
C PRO A 32 13.66 7.10 4.92
N VAL A 33 14.69 6.29 4.66
CA VAL A 33 14.86 4.93 5.18
C VAL A 33 15.94 4.96 6.26
N PRO A 34 15.58 5.13 7.55
CA PRO A 34 16.53 5.44 8.62
C PRO A 34 17.28 4.23 9.16
N LYS A 35 16.72 3.02 9.01
CA LYS A 35 17.28 1.76 9.49
C LYS A 35 17.20 0.69 8.40
N ASN A 36 18.00 -0.35 8.53
CA ASN A 36 18.05 -1.49 7.61
C ASN A 36 18.00 -2.83 8.38
N PRO A 37 17.91 -3.98 7.74
CA PRO A 37 17.79 -5.27 8.42
C PRO A 37 18.95 -5.60 9.40
N LYS A 38 20.15 -5.06 9.18
CA LYS A 38 21.29 -5.26 10.10
C LYS A 38 21.03 -4.66 11.48
N ASP A 39 20.29 -3.55 11.55
CA ASP A 39 19.91 -2.90 12.82
C ASP A 39 18.98 -3.78 13.67
N TYR A 40 18.39 -4.80 13.04
CA TYR A 40 17.52 -5.81 13.66
C TYR A 40 18.20 -7.18 13.81
N GLY A 41 19.51 -7.26 13.52
CA GLY A 41 20.31 -8.48 13.63
C GLY A 41 20.12 -9.46 12.46
N MET A 42 19.60 -9.01 11.33
CA MET A 42 19.39 -9.81 10.12
C MET A 42 20.45 -9.50 9.07
N VAL A 43 21.03 -10.54 8.47
CA VAL A 43 21.87 -10.42 7.28
C VAL A 43 20.95 -10.15 6.09
N PHE A 44 21.40 -9.34 5.13
CA PHE A 44 20.61 -9.01 3.94
C PHE A 44 21.51 -8.64 2.75
N GLU A 45 20.91 -8.72 1.59
CA GLU A 45 21.44 -8.25 0.31
C GLU A 45 20.66 -7.01 -0.11
N ASN A 46 21.35 -5.95 -0.54
CA ASN A 46 20.70 -4.85 -1.25
C ASN A 46 20.38 -5.33 -2.67
N VAL A 47 19.12 -5.23 -3.05
CA VAL A 47 18.66 -5.65 -4.38
C VAL A 47 18.14 -4.45 -5.16
N GLU A 48 18.33 -4.53 -6.49
CA GLU A 48 17.90 -3.51 -7.43
C GLU A 48 17.33 -4.20 -8.68
N PHE A 49 16.16 -3.77 -9.11
CA PHE A 49 15.51 -4.28 -10.31
C PHE A 49 14.67 -3.20 -10.98
N ARG A 50 14.35 -3.39 -12.25
CA ARG A 50 13.62 -2.39 -13.04
C ARG A 50 12.21 -2.83 -13.35
N SER A 51 11.26 -1.91 -13.17
CA SER A 51 9.90 -2.09 -13.65
C SER A 51 9.83 -1.98 -15.19
N SER A 52 8.72 -2.44 -15.77
CA SER A 52 8.51 -2.46 -17.22
C SER A 52 8.55 -1.08 -17.88
N ASP A 53 8.32 0.00 -17.12
CA ASP A 53 8.42 1.38 -17.56
C ASP A 53 9.75 2.06 -17.16
N GLY A 54 10.74 1.26 -16.73
CA GLY A 54 12.11 1.69 -16.51
C GLY A 54 12.40 2.27 -15.12
N VAL A 55 11.44 2.29 -14.21
CA VAL A 55 11.66 2.76 -12.84
C VAL A 55 12.61 1.81 -12.11
N ASN A 56 13.63 2.37 -11.49
CA ASN A 56 14.59 1.63 -10.68
C ASN A 56 14.04 1.40 -9.28
N ILE A 57 13.81 0.13 -8.92
CA ILE A 57 13.25 -0.30 -7.65
C ILE A 57 14.38 -0.84 -6.76
N LYS A 58 14.46 -0.33 -5.52
CA LYS A 58 15.46 -0.74 -4.55
C LYS A 58 14.83 -1.46 -3.36
N GLY A 59 15.48 -2.53 -2.94
CA GLY A 59 14.95 -3.39 -1.88
C GLY A 59 16.03 -4.06 -1.05
N TRP A 60 15.57 -4.91 -0.16
CA TRP A 60 16.37 -5.81 0.67
C TRP A 60 15.87 -7.22 0.49
N LEU A 61 16.78 -8.13 0.24
CA LEU A 61 16.54 -9.56 0.33
C LEU A 61 17.21 -10.08 1.59
N ILE A 62 16.42 -10.54 2.53
CA ILE A 62 16.84 -11.19 3.77
C ILE A 62 16.78 -12.69 3.50
N PRO A 63 17.91 -13.43 3.47
CA PRO A 63 17.89 -14.86 3.19
C PRO A 63 17.22 -15.64 4.33
N GLY A 64 16.50 -16.70 3.99
CA GLY A 64 15.89 -17.62 4.94
C GLY A 64 16.66 -18.94 5.03
N SER A 65 16.37 -19.73 6.08
CA SER A 65 16.90 -21.10 6.22
C SER A 65 16.06 -22.14 5.47
N LEU A 66 14.81 -21.82 5.16
CA LEU A 66 13.91 -22.60 4.32
C LEU A 66 13.95 -22.07 2.90
N HIS A 67 13.78 -22.96 1.90
CA HIS A 67 13.62 -22.54 0.51
C HIS A 67 12.19 -22.05 0.26
N LYS A 68 11.81 -20.95 0.93
CA LYS A 68 10.47 -20.33 0.94
C LYS A 68 10.63 -18.83 1.04
N LEU A 69 9.79 -18.06 0.35
CA LEU A 69 9.94 -16.60 0.26
C LEU A 69 8.65 -15.87 0.63
N ILE A 70 8.77 -14.80 1.40
CA ILE A 70 7.68 -13.86 1.64
C ILE A 70 8.05 -12.50 1.04
N ILE A 71 7.18 -11.99 0.20
CA ILE A 71 7.30 -10.64 -0.36
C ILE A 71 6.47 -9.70 0.49
N MET A 72 7.12 -8.72 1.12
CA MET A 72 6.45 -7.68 1.91
C MET A 72 6.34 -6.40 1.11
N THR A 73 5.13 -5.87 0.98
CA THR A 73 4.86 -4.61 0.26
C THR A 73 4.25 -3.57 1.21
N HIS A 74 4.76 -2.34 1.16
CA HIS A 74 4.48 -1.32 2.17
C HIS A 74 3.27 -0.43 1.84
N VAL A 75 2.89 0.39 2.80
CA VAL A 75 1.80 1.39 2.76
C VAL A 75 2.20 2.59 1.90
N GLY A 76 1.25 3.20 1.20
CA GLY A 76 1.49 4.45 0.47
C GLY A 76 1.98 5.59 1.37
N GLY A 77 2.98 6.32 0.90
CA GLY A 77 3.63 7.39 1.64
C GLY A 77 4.63 6.92 2.72
N LEU A 78 4.82 5.59 2.88
CA LEU A 78 5.84 5.00 3.74
C LEU A 78 7.00 4.41 2.91
N THR A 79 7.88 3.66 3.56
CA THR A 79 9.01 2.99 2.92
C THR A 79 9.01 1.49 3.29
N LYS A 80 9.90 0.71 2.67
CA LYS A 80 10.15 -0.69 3.05
C LYS A 80 10.52 -0.86 4.53
N TYR A 81 11.14 0.17 5.15
CA TYR A 81 11.33 0.22 6.60
C TYR A 81 10.01 0.43 7.35
N GLY A 82 9.14 1.28 6.83
CA GLY A 82 7.95 1.82 7.48
C GLY A 82 7.98 3.34 7.52
N SER A 83 7.79 3.94 8.68
CA SER A 83 7.89 5.38 8.89
C SER A 83 8.36 5.74 10.29
N THR A 84 9.13 6.82 10.38
CA THR A 84 9.37 7.52 11.65
C THR A 84 8.24 8.51 11.93
N VAL A 85 8.04 8.86 13.21
CA VAL A 85 7.08 9.88 13.58
C VAL A 85 7.46 11.23 12.99
N SER A 86 6.59 11.80 12.16
CA SER A 86 6.77 13.15 11.63
C SER A 86 5.88 14.16 12.35
N TYR A 87 6.46 14.95 13.23
CA TYR A 87 5.76 16.03 13.94
C TYR A 87 5.40 17.22 13.05
N ARG A 88 5.95 17.30 11.83
CA ARG A 88 5.70 18.40 10.88
C ARG A 88 4.48 18.19 9.99
N ASN A 89 3.78 17.07 10.15
CA ASN A 89 2.63 16.76 9.32
C ASN A 89 1.37 17.40 9.90
N LEU A 90 0.89 18.48 9.29
CA LEU A 90 -0.34 19.19 9.66
C LEU A 90 -1.58 18.27 9.70
N THR A 91 -1.57 17.21 8.90
CA THR A 91 -2.69 16.26 8.81
C THR A 91 -2.68 15.20 9.92
N LYS A 92 -1.61 15.12 10.73
CA LYS A 92 -1.39 14.06 11.73
C LYS A 92 -1.53 12.63 11.16
N LEU A 93 -1.42 12.48 9.84
CA LEU A 93 -1.60 11.21 9.16
C LEU A 93 -0.49 10.21 9.55
N TYR A 94 0.75 10.69 9.69
CA TYR A 94 1.94 9.91 9.99
C TYR A 94 2.46 10.19 11.42
N ASN A 95 1.59 10.09 12.41
CA ASN A 95 1.93 10.39 13.81
C ASN A 95 2.29 9.13 14.63
N LYS A 96 2.41 7.99 13.98
CA LYS A 96 2.82 6.71 14.58
C LYS A 96 4.04 6.19 13.86
N GLU A 97 5.00 5.69 14.60
CA GLU A 97 6.11 4.93 14.04
C GLU A 97 5.62 3.56 13.58
N ILE A 98 6.07 3.15 12.41
CA ILE A 98 5.78 1.83 11.84
C ILE A 98 7.12 1.21 11.45
N GLU A 99 7.41 0.03 12.00
CA GLU A 99 8.64 -0.70 11.77
C GLU A 99 8.36 -2.07 11.13
N PHE A 100 8.23 -2.11 9.81
CA PHE A 100 8.02 -3.37 9.08
C PHE A 100 9.17 -4.38 9.26
N LEU A 101 10.36 -3.91 9.64
CA LEU A 101 11.49 -4.79 9.94
C LEU A 101 11.25 -5.69 11.16
N ASN A 102 10.44 -5.26 12.13
CA ASN A 102 10.02 -6.15 13.23
C ASN A 102 9.14 -7.31 12.72
N THR A 103 8.20 -7.01 11.83
CA THR A 103 7.40 -8.04 11.16
C THR A 103 8.25 -8.96 10.30
N ALA A 104 9.20 -8.41 9.53
CA ALA A 104 10.14 -9.20 8.72
C ALA A 104 11.02 -10.12 9.59
N LYS A 105 11.42 -9.66 10.78
CA LYS A 105 12.20 -10.48 11.73
C LYS A 105 11.41 -11.69 12.22
N HIS A 106 10.11 -11.57 12.46
CA HIS A 106 9.29 -12.74 12.79
C HIS A 106 9.28 -13.76 11.66
N LEU A 107 9.11 -13.32 10.42
CA LEU A 107 9.15 -14.19 9.22
C LEU A 107 10.52 -14.86 9.07
N HIS A 108 11.60 -14.09 9.20
CA HIS A 108 12.97 -14.60 9.13
C HIS A 108 13.26 -15.64 10.23
N ASN A 109 12.81 -15.42 11.45
CA ASN A 109 12.97 -16.37 12.57
C ASN A 109 12.21 -17.70 12.33
N GLU A 110 11.13 -17.69 11.54
CA GLU A 110 10.42 -18.88 11.08
C GLU A 110 11.07 -19.54 9.86
N GLY A 111 12.22 -19.02 9.42
CA GLY A 111 13.02 -19.57 8.34
C GLY A 111 12.69 -19.07 6.94
N TYR A 112 11.74 -18.16 6.78
CA TYR A 112 11.44 -17.58 5.48
C TYR A 112 12.54 -16.61 5.00
N GLY A 113 12.86 -16.64 3.70
CA GLY A 113 13.47 -15.50 3.05
C GLY A 113 12.43 -14.37 2.95
N VAL A 114 12.88 -13.12 3.05
CA VAL A 114 11.98 -11.97 2.97
C VAL A 114 12.51 -10.96 1.96
N LEU A 115 11.71 -10.66 0.94
CA LEU A 115 11.97 -9.57 0.00
C LEU A 115 11.11 -8.36 0.39
N MET A 116 11.77 -7.23 0.64
CA MET A 116 11.14 -5.93 0.90
C MET A 116 11.70 -4.90 -0.07
N PHE A 117 10.85 -4.07 -0.65
CA PHE A 117 11.30 -3.02 -1.58
C PHE A 117 10.48 -1.74 -1.41
N ASP A 118 11.08 -0.60 -1.76
CA ASP A 118 10.36 0.65 -1.89
C ASP A 118 9.63 0.70 -3.23
N PHE A 119 8.36 1.06 -3.22
CA PHE A 119 7.65 1.38 -4.46
C PHE A 119 8.25 2.61 -5.14
N ARG A 120 7.94 2.80 -6.44
CA ARG A 120 8.22 4.05 -7.16
C ARG A 120 7.82 5.26 -6.32
N ASN A 121 8.54 6.35 -6.44
CA ASN A 121 8.31 7.59 -5.68
C ASN A 121 8.51 7.48 -4.16
N HIS A 122 8.85 6.32 -3.60
CA HIS A 122 9.04 6.11 -2.17
C HIS A 122 10.49 5.77 -1.85
N GLY A 123 10.89 6.03 -0.59
CA GLY A 123 12.17 5.64 -0.02
C GLY A 123 13.36 5.88 -0.95
N GLU A 124 14.08 4.82 -1.29
CA GLU A 124 15.28 4.84 -2.13
C GLU A 124 15.02 4.52 -3.61
N SER A 125 13.80 4.10 -3.97
CA SER A 125 13.42 3.78 -5.35
C SER A 125 13.30 5.02 -6.23
N GLY A 126 13.41 4.82 -7.53
CA GLY A 126 13.33 5.88 -8.54
C GLY A 126 11.97 6.59 -8.60
N PRO A 127 11.94 7.78 -9.18
CA PRO A 127 10.69 8.46 -9.47
C PRO A 127 9.97 7.82 -10.67
N ASP A 128 8.65 7.92 -10.68
CA ASP A 128 7.86 7.62 -11.87
C ASP A 128 8.22 8.60 -13.00
N PRO A 129 8.53 8.12 -14.22
CA PRO A 129 8.91 8.98 -15.34
C PRO A 129 7.78 9.92 -15.76
N ASN A 130 6.54 9.60 -15.45
CA ASN A 130 5.36 10.33 -15.86
C ASN A 130 4.82 11.33 -14.84
N LYS A 131 5.53 11.75 -13.78
CA LYS A 131 5.20 12.86 -12.86
C LYS A 131 5.18 12.57 -11.36
N ALA A 132 5.73 11.49 -10.85
CA ALA A 132 5.74 11.20 -9.40
C ALA A 132 4.34 11.23 -8.75
N ILE A 133 3.32 10.72 -9.44
CA ILE A 133 1.93 10.67 -8.98
C ILE A 133 1.65 9.31 -8.34
N ALA A 134 1.03 9.31 -7.17
CA ALA A 134 0.58 8.09 -6.51
C ALA A 134 -0.62 7.49 -7.25
N GLY A 135 -0.48 6.27 -7.74
CA GLY A 135 -1.54 5.50 -8.39
C GLY A 135 -2.37 4.65 -7.42
N VAL A 136 -1.88 4.50 -6.18
CA VAL A 136 -2.46 3.65 -5.11
C VAL A 136 -2.77 2.24 -5.60
N GLY A 137 -1.83 1.68 -6.37
CA GLY A 137 -1.86 0.38 -7.00
C GLY A 137 -1.90 0.41 -8.52
N LEU A 138 -2.47 1.45 -9.15
CA LEU A 138 -2.64 1.53 -10.62
C LEU A 138 -1.33 1.74 -11.38
N GLU A 139 -0.30 2.24 -10.75
CA GLU A 139 1.06 2.36 -11.29
C GLU A 139 2.03 1.42 -10.56
N GLU A 140 1.86 1.32 -9.24
CA GLU A 140 2.74 0.54 -8.36
C GLU A 140 2.62 -0.98 -8.57
N TYR A 141 1.56 -1.48 -9.25
CA TYR A 141 1.49 -2.90 -9.63
C TYR A 141 2.67 -3.33 -10.50
N LYS A 142 3.21 -2.43 -11.34
CA LYS A 142 4.37 -2.70 -12.19
C LYS A 142 5.63 -3.01 -11.37
N ASP A 143 5.74 -2.41 -10.18
CA ASP A 143 6.86 -2.63 -9.28
C ASP A 143 6.75 -4.01 -8.59
N VAL A 144 5.52 -4.44 -8.27
CA VAL A 144 5.26 -5.81 -7.77
C VAL A 144 5.58 -6.85 -8.84
N VAL A 145 5.17 -6.61 -10.09
CA VAL A 145 5.53 -7.48 -11.21
C VAL A 145 7.03 -7.53 -11.40
N ALA A 146 7.72 -6.39 -11.32
CA ALA A 146 9.18 -6.34 -11.44
C ALA A 146 9.88 -7.12 -10.32
N ALA A 147 9.35 -7.08 -9.08
CA ALA A 147 9.84 -7.90 -7.98
C ALA A 147 9.67 -9.39 -8.26
N MET A 148 8.53 -9.81 -8.81
CA MET A 148 8.30 -11.21 -9.20
C MET A 148 9.21 -11.64 -10.34
N ASN A 149 9.38 -10.79 -11.36
CA ASN A 149 10.31 -11.06 -12.45
C ASN A 149 11.75 -11.19 -11.95
N TYR A 150 12.17 -10.33 -11.02
CA TYR A 150 13.48 -10.44 -10.36
C TYR A 150 13.64 -11.80 -9.65
N ILE A 151 12.64 -12.23 -8.86
CA ILE A 151 12.64 -13.54 -8.19
C ILE A 151 12.73 -14.66 -9.22
N ASN A 152 11.93 -14.61 -10.28
CA ASN A 152 11.83 -15.65 -11.30
C ASN A 152 13.12 -15.77 -12.17
N THR A 153 13.98 -14.75 -12.17
CA THR A 153 15.28 -14.78 -12.87
C THR A 153 16.45 -15.23 -11.99
N ARG A 154 16.27 -15.32 -10.67
CA ARG A 154 17.33 -15.75 -9.75
C ARG A 154 17.30 -17.28 -9.56
N ASP A 155 18.41 -17.93 -9.81
CA ASP A 155 18.52 -19.40 -9.69
C ASP A 155 18.26 -19.90 -8.27
N ASP A 156 18.58 -19.09 -7.26
CA ASP A 156 18.37 -19.43 -5.84
C ASP A 156 16.92 -19.17 -5.34
N LEU A 157 16.07 -18.48 -6.13
CA LEU A 157 14.73 -18.08 -5.71
C LEU A 157 13.60 -18.55 -6.65
N LYS A 158 13.86 -18.75 -7.94
CA LYS A 158 12.85 -18.98 -8.97
C LYS A 158 11.90 -20.15 -8.72
N ASP A 159 12.37 -21.16 -8.00
CA ASP A 159 11.59 -22.37 -7.67
C ASP A 159 11.02 -22.32 -6.23
N ALA A 160 11.34 -21.28 -5.46
CA ALA A 160 10.86 -21.14 -4.09
C ALA A 160 9.35 -20.84 -4.07
N PRO A 161 8.54 -21.60 -3.31
CA PRO A 161 7.17 -21.21 -3.08
C PRO A 161 7.17 -19.85 -2.34
N ALA A 162 6.32 -18.95 -2.82
CA ALA A 162 6.26 -17.58 -2.33
C ALA A 162 4.89 -17.22 -1.77
N GLY A 163 4.86 -16.33 -0.79
CA GLY A 163 3.65 -15.70 -0.28
C GLY A 163 3.80 -14.18 -0.24
N PHE A 164 2.68 -13.48 -0.22
CA PHE A 164 2.68 -12.04 -0.03
C PHE A 164 2.14 -11.65 1.35
N ALA A 165 2.84 -10.71 2.02
CA ALA A 165 2.35 -9.95 3.15
C ALA A 165 2.29 -8.47 2.73
N SER A 166 1.10 -8.04 2.33
CA SER A 166 0.89 -6.78 1.61
C SER A 166 0.05 -5.80 2.41
N PHE A 167 0.51 -4.54 2.51
CA PHE A 167 -0.10 -3.53 3.37
C PHE A 167 -0.66 -2.35 2.56
N CYS A 168 -1.95 -2.05 2.69
CA CYS A 168 -2.67 -0.91 2.12
C CYS A 168 -2.44 -0.75 0.60
N MET A 169 -1.75 0.30 0.14
CA MET A 169 -1.35 0.49 -1.26
C MET A 169 -0.60 -0.73 -1.79
N GLY A 170 0.26 -1.34 -0.97
CA GLY A 170 0.96 -2.57 -1.34
C GLY A 170 -0.01 -3.73 -1.59
N ALA A 171 -1.07 -3.87 -0.79
CA ALA A 171 -2.12 -4.87 -1.03
C ALA A 171 -2.90 -4.58 -2.32
N ASN A 172 -3.25 -3.31 -2.57
CA ASN A 172 -3.85 -2.91 -3.84
C ASN A 172 -2.94 -3.28 -5.02
N SER A 173 -1.66 -2.92 -4.93
CA SER A 173 -0.67 -3.15 -5.98
C SER A 173 -0.49 -4.65 -6.28
N THR A 174 -0.47 -5.49 -5.23
CA THR A 174 -0.34 -6.94 -5.37
C THR A 174 -1.58 -7.55 -6.02
N ILE A 175 -2.79 -7.17 -5.60
CA ILE A 175 -4.05 -7.62 -6.18
C ILE A 175 -4.13 -7.23 -7.67
N ILE A 176 -3.80 -5.98 -8.00
CA ILE A 176 -3.82 -5.49 -9.38
C ILE A 176 -2.75 -6.19 -10.23
N ALA A 177 -1.55 -6.44 -9.67
CA ALA A 177 -0.48 -7.14 -10.37
C ALA A 177 -0.88 -8.58 -10.70
N MET A 178 -1.45 -9.33 -9.75
CA MET A 178 -1.95 -10.69 -9.95
C MET A 178 -3.04 -10.78 -11.01
N SER A 179 -3.90 -9.76 -11.11
CA SER A 179 -4.93 -9.68 -12.14
C SER A 179 -4.36 -9.37 -13.52
N LYS A 180 -3.43 -8.40 -13.61
CA LYS A 180 -2.92 -7.90 -14.89
C LYS A 180 -1.84 -8.77 -15.54
N GLN A 181 -1.03 -9.45 -14.72
CA GLN A 181 0.08 -10.28 -15.18
C GLN A 181 0.19 -11.59 -14.36
N PRO A 182 -0.86 -12.43 -14.38
CA PRO A 182 -0.93 -13.64 -13.55
C PRO A 182 0.22 -14.63 -13.80
N GLU A 183 0.81 -14.60 -15.01
CA GLU A 183 1.94 -15.45 -15.37
C GLU A 183 3.19 -15.21 -14.53
N ALA A 184 3.38 -14.01 -14.00
CA ALA A 184 4.52 -13.71 -13.14
C ALA A 184 4.38 -14.35 -11.72
N PHE A 185 3.19 -14.79 -11.33
CA PHE A 185 2.85 -15.22 -9.97
C PHE A 185 2.66 -16.74 -9.83
N THR A 186 3.22 -17.55 -10.72
CA THR A 186 3.04 -19.02 -10.74
C THR A 186 3.51 -19.70 -9.45
N ASN A 187 4.54 -19.17 -8.81
CA ASN A 187 5.10 -19.69 -7.55
C ASN A 187 4.41 -19.13 -6.30
N VAL A 188 3.52 -18.16 -6.47
CA VAL A 188 2.80 -17.55 -5.34
C VAL A 188 1.70 -18.49 -4.85
N LYS A 189 1.69 -18.77 -3.55
CA LYS A 189 0.80 -19.72 -2.89
C LYS A 189 -0.28 -19.07 -2.06
N CYS A 190 -0.07 -17.84 -1.58
CA CYS A 190 -1.09 -17.10 -0.83
C CYS A 190 -0.84 -15.60 -0.80
N LEU A 191 -1.89 -14.88 -0.45
CA LEU A 191 -1.88 -13.44 -0.19
C LEU A 191 -2.42 -13.16 1.22
N PHE A 192 -1.67 -12.39 1.98
CA PHE A 192 -2.09 -11.80 3.24
C PHE A 192 -2.23 -10.30 3.03
N ALA A 193 -3.48 -9.82 2.83
CA ALA A 193 -3.82 -8.46 2.42
C ALA A 193 -4.30 -7.62 3.61
N VAL A 194 -3.42 -6.75 4.12
CA VAL A 194 -3.72 -5.90 5.28
C VAL A 194 -4.24 -4.54 4.82
N GLN A 195 -5.50 -4.28 5.13
CA GLN A 195 -6.18 -2.99 4.91
C GLN A 195 -6.04 -2.43 3.47
N PRO A 196 -6.32 -3.22 2.40
CA PRO A 196 -6.48 -2.63 1.08
C PRO A 196 -7.56 -1.55 1.11
N ILE A 197 -7.52 -0.60 0.18
CA ILE A 197 -8.43 0.57 0.21
C ILE A 197 -8.98 0.93 -1.17
N SER A 198 -10.18 1.51 -1.18
CA SER A 198 -10.65 2.37 -2.27
C SER A 198 -10.31 3.82 -1.93
N MET A 199 -9.53 4.47 -2.78
CA MET A 199 -9.02 5.82 -2.50
C MET A 199 -10.15 6.86 -2.37
N GLU A 200 -11.25 6.71 -3.11
CA GLU A 200 -12.39 7.59 -2.97
C GLU A 200 -13.05 7.48 -1.59
N VAL A 201 -13.21 6.25 -1.08
CA VAL A 201 -13.75 6.01 0.28
C VAL A 201 -12.81 6.63 1.31
N PHE A 202 -11.51 6.35 1.19
CA PHE A 202 -10.49 6.90 2.10
C PHE A 202 -10.48 8.42 2.13
N VAL A 203 -10.41 9.08 0.97
CA VAL A 203 -10.41 10.56 0.89
C VAL A 203 -11.69 11.14 1.49
N ARG A 204 -12.84 10.58 1.16
CA ARG A 204 -14.14 11.04 1.66
C ARG A 204 -14.25 10.91 3.18
N THR A 205 -13.92 9.74 3.74
CA THR A 205 -14.03 9.48 5.17
C THR A 205 -13.00 10.27 5.98
N TYR A 206 -11.77 10.35 5.49
CA TYR A 206 -10.71 11.14 6.11
C TYR A 206 -11.04 12.63 6.09
N ALA A 207 -11.45 13.16 4.93
CA ALA A 207 -11.85 14.57 4.81
C ALA A 207 -13.05 14.92 5.69
N ALA A 208 -14.02 14.00 5.87
CA ALA A 208 -15.19 14.23 6.73
C ALA A 208 -14.84 14.32 8.22
N LYS A 209 -13.63 13.91 8.63
CA LYS A 209 -13.09 14.11 9.98
C LYS A 209 -12.35 15.42 10.15
N MET A 210 -11.72 15.91 9.08
CA MET A 210 -11.04 17.21 9.08
C MET A 210 -12.02 18.36 8.87
N PHE A 211 -13.05 18.13 8.06
CA PHE A 211 -14.10 19.08 7.70
C PHE A 211 -15.47 18.48 8.04
N THR A 212 -16.53 19.27 7.93
CA THR A 212 -17.88 18.72 8.03
C THR A 212 -18.31 18.01 6.74
N ARG A 213 -19.21 17.04 6.84
CA ARG A 213 -19.74 16.31 5.68
C ARG A 213 -20.28 17.21 4.56
N PRO A 214 -21.03 18.31 4.84
CA PRO A 214 -21.46 19.23 3.80
C PRO A 214 -20.31 19.90 3.05
N VAL A 215 -19.26 20.31 3.76
CA VAL A 215 -18.04 20.91 3.14
C VAL A 215 -17.38 19.91 2.19
N VAL A 216 -17.23 18.67 2.62
CA VAL A 216 -16.65 17.60 1.76
C VAL A 216 -17.48 17.40 0.49
N LYS A 217 -18.83 17.39 0.60
CA LYS A 217 -19.72 17.27 -0.57
C LYS A 217 -19.52 18.39 -1.59
N ILE A 218 -19.16 19.60 -1.12
CA ILE A 218 -18.88 20.77 -2.00
C ILE A 218 -17.48 20.68 -2.61
N LEU A 219 -16.46 20.29 -1.82
CA LEU A 219 -15.06 20.30 -2.26
C LEU A 219 -14.71 19.10 -3.15
N LEU A 220 -15.17 17.90 -2.77
CA LEU A 220 -14.71 16.64 -3.37
C LEU A 220 -14.94 16.55 -4.89
N PRO A 221 -16.07 16.99 -5.48
CA PRO A 221 -16.25 16.96 -6.93
C PRO A 221 -15.20 17.78 -7.71
N MET A 222 -14.82 18.95 -7.18
CA MET A 222 -13.81 19.80 -7.81
C MET A 222 -12.40 19.25 -7.59
N ILE A 223 -12.11 18.71 -6.41
CA ILE A 223 -10.85 18.01 -6.10
C ILE A 223 -10.64 16.84 -7.08
N LYS A 224 -11.67 16.01 -7.31
CA LYS A 224 -11.62 14.89 -8.29
C LYS A 224 -11.27 15.39 -9.69
N LYS A 225 -11.86 16.52 -10.15
CA LYS A 225 -11.51 17.14 -11.43
C LYS A 225 -10.06 17.60 -11.48
N PHE A 226 -9.58 18.25 -10.42
CA PHE A 226 -8.19 18.72 -10.38
C PHE A 226 -7.19 17.58 -10.29
N ILE A 227 -7.51 16.46 -9.63
CA ILE A 227 -6.66 15.26 -9.64
C ILE A 227 -6.43 14.79 -11.07
N VAL A 228 -7.50 14.60 -11.83
CA VAL A 228 -7.41 14.15 -13.25
C VAL A 228 -6.70 15.20 -14.12
N TRP A 229 -7.05 16.48 -13.97
CA TRP A 229 -6.41 17.56 -14.71
C TRP A 229 -4.89 17.66 -14.47
N ARG A 230 -4.44 17.32 -13.25
CA ARG A 230 -3.02 17.26 -12.90
C ARG A 230 -2.33 15.96 -13.34
N GLY A 231 -3.05 15.08 -14.01
CA GLY A 231 -2.55 13.81 -14.56
C GLY A 231 -2.65 12.63 -13.59
N GLY A 232 -3.37 12.78 -12.46
CA GLY A 232 -3.68 11.67 -11.55
C GLY A 232 -4.83 10.80 -12.08
N HIS A 233 -4.96 9.60 -11.51
CA HIS A 233 -6.07 8.71 -11.82
C HIS A 233 -7.37 9.18 -11.15
N PRO A 234 -8.54 8.92 -11.74
CA PRO A 234 -9.82 9.11 -11.06
C PRO A 234 -9.87 8.34 -9.74
N LEU A 235 -10.31 8.98 -8.64
CA LEU A 235 -10.30 8.37 -7.31
C LEU A 235 -11.10 7.07 -7.21
N ASP A 236 -12.18 6.97 -7.95
CA ASP A 236 -13.04 5.78 -8.04
C ASP A 236 -12.34 4.59 -8.74
N LYS A 237 -11.31 4.87 -9.55
CA LYS A 237 -10.49 3.83 -10.18
C LYS A 237 -9.32 3.35 -9.31
N MET A 238 -8.90 4.15 -8.34
CA MET A 238 -7.84 3.78 -7.40
C MET A 238 -8.36 2.81 -6.32
N SER A 239 -8.74 1.62 -6.75
CA SER A 239 -9.28 0.55 -5.90
C SER A 239 -8.88 -0.82 -6.44
N PRO A 240 -8.61 -1.82 -5.60
CA PRO A 240 -8.35 -3.18 -6.04
C PRO A 240 -9.64 -3.97 -6.35
N GLY A 241 -10.83 -3.39 -6.11
CA GLY A 241 -12.11 -4.12 -6.14
C GLY A 241 -12.43 -4.81 -7.46
N GLU A 242 -12.21 -4.13 -8.60
CA GLU A 242 -12.45 -4.70 -9.93
C GLU A 242 -11.45 -5.83 -10.26
N TYR A 243 -10.28 -5.85 -9.63
CA TYR A 243 -9.20 -6.80 -9.87
C TYR A 243 -9.24 -8.02 -8.93
N ALA A 244 -9.94 -7.89 -7.79
CA ALA A 244 -10.04 -8.96 -6.79
C ALA A 244 -10.66 -10.26 -7.34
N LYS A 245 -11.51 -10.16 -8.36
CA LYS A 245 -12.15 -11.30 -9.05
C LYS A 245 -11.16 -12.23 -9.79
N ASP A 246 -9.96 -11.75 -10.08
CA ASP A 246 -8.96 -12.50 -10.82
C ASP A 246 -7.91 -13.18 -9.90
N ILE A 247 -8.04 -13.03 -8.58
CA ILE A 247 -7.14 -13.67 -7.60
C ILE A 247 -7.40 -15.17 -7.61
N LYS A 248 -6.33 -15.95 -7.80
CA LYS A 248 -6.39 -17.42 -7.88
C LYS A 248 -5.76 -18.13 -6.67
N VAL A 249 -5.22 -17.39 -5.73
CA VAL A 249 -4.52 -17.92 -4.56
C VAL A 249 -5.34 -17.74 -3.29
N PRO A 250 -5.15 -18.61 -2.28
CA PRO A 250 -5.69 -18.40 -0.94
C PRO A 250 -5.40 -16.98 -0.44
N THR A 251 -6.43 -16.28 0.05
CA THR A 251 -6.34 -14.87 0.43
C THR A 251 -6.94 -14.61 1.81
N MET A 252 -6.15 -14.05 2.72
CA MET A 252 -6.66 -13.48 3.96
C MET A 252 -6.76 -11.97 3.85
N TYR A 253 -7.95 -11.44 4.05
CA TYR A 253 -8.18 -10.01 4.22
C TYR A 253 -8.13 -9.63 5.69
N VAL A 254 -7.36 -8.60 6.00
CA VAL A 254 -7.22 -8.08 7.35
C VAL A 254 -7.68 -6.64 7.41
N GLN A 255 -8.51 -6.29 8.40
CA GLN A 255 -9.00 -4.93 8.57
C GLN A 255 -9.17 -4.59 10.05
N ALA A 256 -8.81 -3.36 10.45
CA ALA A 256 -9.23 -2.83 11.73
C ALA A 256 -10.74 -2.58 11.70
N ARG A 257 -11.48 -3.20 12.64
CA ARG A 257 -12.95 -3.08 12.67
C ARG A 257 -13.41 -1.64 12.85
N HIS A 258 -12.68 -0.87 13.61
CA HIS A 258 -13.00 0.52 13.94
C HIS A 258 -12.11 1.52 13.21
N ASP A 259 -11.63 1.17 12.00
CA ASP A 259 -10.86 2.10 11.17
C ASP A 259 -11.69 3.31 10.79
N PRO A 260 -11.27 4.52 11.22
CA PRO A 260 -12.04 5.71 10.99
C PRO A 260 -11.94 6.30 9.58
N TRP A 261 -11.04 5.77 8.74
CA TRP A 261 -10.71 6.32 7.42
C TRP A 261 -11.19 5.45 6.26
N THR A 262 -11.93 4.39 6.56
CA THR A 262 -12.57 3.55 5.54
C THR A 262 -13.98 3.19 5.97
N GLU A 263 -14.68 2.45 5.14
CA GLU A 263 -16.00 1.86 5.41
C GLU A 263 -15.87 0.34 5.38
N LEU A 264 -16.55 -0.35 6.30
CA LEU A 264 -16.51 -1.82 6.35
C LEU A 264 -17.04 -2.45 5.05
N SER A 265 -17.99 -1.77 4.39
CA SER A 265 -18.50 -2.18 3.08
C SER A 265 -17.45 -2.21 1.98
N ASP A 266 -16.39 -1.39 2.07
CA ASP A 266 -15.32 -1.33 1.09
C ASP A 266 -14.52 -2.64 1.08
N ILE A 267 -13.97 -3.02 2.23
CA ILE A 267 -13.20 -4.27 2.36
C ILE A 267 -14.08 -5.52 2.16
N GLN A 268 -15.36 -5.46 2.58
CA GLN A 268 -16.31 -6.53 2.34
C GLN A 268 -16.57 -6.72 0.83
N GLY A 269 -16.57 -5.62 0.09
CA GLY A 269 -16.65 -5.65 -1.37
C GLY A 269 -15.47 -6.39 -2.00
N PHE A 270 -14.23 -6.15 -1.54
CA PHE A 270 -13.06 -6.86 -2.04
C PHE A 270 -13.15 -8.36 -1.75
N TYR A 271 -13.51 -8.72 -0.52
CA TYR A 271 -13.71 -10.11 -0.11
C TYR A 271 -14.78 -10.81 -0.95
N ASN A 272 -15.92 -10.15 -1.16
CA ASN A 272 -17.02 -10.72 -1.93
C ASN A 272 -16.66 -10.89 -3.42
N ASN A 273 -15.88 -9.98 -3.98
CA ASN A 273 -15.43 -10.06 -5.38
C ASN A 273 -14.34 -11.11 -5.59
N THR A 274 -13.59 -11.49 -4.55
CA THR A 274 -12.59 -12.56 -4.64
C THR A 274 -13.32 -13.90 -4.89
N PRO A 275 -12.87 -14.71 -5.87
CA PRO A 275 -13.45 -16.02 -6.14
C PRO A 275 -13.47 -16.93 -4.91
N ASP A 276 -14.20 -18.06 -5.00
CA ASP A 276 -14.33 -19.07 -3.94
C ASP A 276 -13.06 -19.93 -3.77
N ASN A 277 -11.89 -19.32 -3.91
CA ASN A 277 -10.64 -19.87 -3.38
C ASN A 277 -10.71 -19.84 -1.85
N PRO A 278 -9.86 -20.60 -1.14
CA PRO A 278 -9.76 -20.43 0.30
C PRO A 278 -9.55 -18.96 0.63
N LYS A 279 -10.56 -18.32 1.22
CA LYS A 279 -10.50 -16.91 1.63
C LYS A 279 -11.00 -16.75 3.05
N GLU A 280 -10.27 -15.99 3.83
CA GLU A 280 -10.58 -15.72 5.23
C GLU A 280 -10.59 -14.22 5.50
N PHE A 281 -11.25 -13.85 6.60
CA PHE A 281 -11.29 -12.48 7.08
C PHE A 281 -10.78 -12.42 8.51
N PHE A 282 -9.83 -11.54 8.79
CA PHE A 282 -9.36 -11.29 10.14
C PHE A 282 -9.62 -9.84 10.55
N TRP A 283 -10.35 -9.66 11.66
CA TRP A 283 -10.63 -8.35 12.23
C TRP A 283 -9.66 -8.01 13.34
N ILE A 284 -8.99 -6.87 13.24
CA ILE A 284 -8.22 -6.27 14.32
C ILE A 284 -9.20 -5.45 15.16
N GLU A 285 -9.46 -5.89 16.40
CA GLU A 285 -10.44 -5.27 17.31
C GLU A 285 -9.80 -4.22 18.23
N ASP A 286 -8.50 -4.33 18.49
CA ASP A 286 -7.79 -3.65 19.57
C ASP A 286 -7.45 -2.19 19.26
N THR A 287 -7.77 -1.67 18.08
CA THR A 287 -7.40 -0.30 17.71
C THR A 287 -8.46 0.41 16.90
N THR A 288 -8.55 1.69 17.15
CA THR A 288 -9.32 2.66 16.36
C THR A 288 -8.42 3.50 15.45
N HIS A 289 -7.12 3.17 15.37
CA HIS A 289 -6.14 3.93 14.59
C HIS A 289 -5.55 3.08 13.48
N ARG A 290 -5.79 3.49 12.22
CA ARG A 290 -5.36 2.74 11.04
C ARG A 290 -3.87 2.37 11.06
N PHE A 291 -3.00 3.31 11.42
CA PHE A 291 -1.55 3.08 11.42
C PHE A 291 -1.08 2.14 12.54
N GLU A 292 -1.79 2.06 13.67
CA GLU A 292 -1.50 1.07 14.71
C GLU A 292 -1.76 -0.36 14.23
N SER A 293 -2.71 -0.53 13.32
CA SER A 293 -3.00 -1.85 12.73
C SER A 293 -1.86 -2.38 11.87
N TYR A 294 -1.01 -1.51 11.31
CA TYR A 294 0.15 -1.97 10.56
C TYR A 294 1.25 -2.53 11.46
N ASN A 295 1.32 -2.09 12.73
CA ASN A 295 2.20 -2.65 13.76
C ASN A 295 1.58 -3.86 14.50
N TYR A 296 0.36 -4.26 14.15
CA TYR A 296 -0.31 -5.36 14.84
C TYR A 296 0.52 -6.64 14.79
N PHE A 297 1.08 -6.96 13.63
CA PHE A 297 1.84 -8.20 13.40
C PHE A 297 3.25 -8.17 13.97
N GLU A 298 3.78 -7.00 14.32
CA GLU A 298 4.98 -6.86 15.14
C GLU A 298 4.74 -7.43 16.56
N LYS A 299 3.56 -7.16 17.14
CA LYS A 299 3.20 -7.55 18.51
C LYS A 299 2.50 -8.90 18.59
N LYS A 300 1.69 -9.23 17.58
CA LYS A 300 0.84 -10.42 17.51
C LYS A 300 1.02 -11.12 16.15
N PRO A 301 2.19 -11.72 15.88
CA PRO A 301 2.51 -12.27 14.55
C PRO A 301 1.76 -13.57 14.23
N VAL A 302 1.19 -14.25 15.23
CA VAL A 302 0.66 -15.64 15.12
C VAL A 302 -0.31 -15.79 13.95
N VAL A 303 -1.30 -14.91 13.82
CA VAL A 303 -2.30 -15.01 12.74
C VAL A 303 -1.67 -14.96 11.34
N MET A 304 -0.69 -14.07 11.15
CA MET A 304 0.03 -13.97 9.88
C MET A 304 0.91 -15.20 9.65
N LEU A 305 1.65 -15.63 10.67
CA LEU A 305 2.54 -16.79 10.58
C LEU A 305 1.77 -18.08 10.33
N ASP A 306 0.64 -18.30 11.01
CA ASP A 306 -0.20 -19.49 10.81
C ASP A 306 -0.81 -19.52 9.42
N TRP A 307 -1.25 -18.36 8.90
CA TRP A 307 -1.72 -18.26 7.52
C TRP A 307 -0.63 -18.62 6.52
N LEU A 308 0.54 -18.00 6.63
CA LEU A 308 1.66 -18.25 5.74
C LEU A 308 2.16 -19.70 5.82
N LYS A 309 2.29 -20.29 7.02
CA LYS A 309 2.67 -21.70 7.21
C LYS A 309 1.70 -22.69 6.58
N ARG A 310 0.43 -22.34 6.46
CA ARG A 310 -0.59 -23.20 5.86
C ARG A 310 -0.40 -23.36 4.35
N TRP A 311 0.13 -22.34 3.70
CA TRP A 311 0.16 -22.27 2.25
C TRP A 311 1.57 -22.21 1.64
N VAL A 312 2.52 -21.63 2.32
CA VAL A 312 3.93 -21.52 1.94
C VAL A 312 4.77 -22.41 2.86
#